data_452a64ac3f60dd1e491a556bb1ba9009
#
_entry.id   452a64ac3f60dd1e491a556bb1ba9009
#
_cell.length_a   1.000
_cell.length_b   1.000
_cell.length_c   1.000
_cell.angle_alpha   90.00
_cell.angle_beta   90.00
_cell.angle_gamma   90.00
#
_symmetry.space_group_name_H-M   'P 1'
#
loop_
_entity.id
_entity.type
_entity.pdbx_description
1 polymer ?
#
loop_
_entity_poly.entity_id
_entity_poly.type
_entity_poly.pdbx_seq_one_letter_code
_entity_poly.pdbx_strand_id
1 'polypeptide(L)'
;MGDTKWISFFSQTGSEIADISEALGQAPDVIITNDRPDHLRTIDERIEKQGYFTWANKPSEEDYISLLEAYPDAIVTLHGWLRIVPPYVCERSKIYNGHPGLITKYPELKGKDPQEKAFKLQHEVMGCVLHEVSPGVDEGKILMEERFNSHGVDLNGVFRTLRDRSLYMWIKFLRIALIHQNYYNDN
;
A
#
# COMPACT_ATOMS: atom_id res chain seq x y z
N MET A 1 25.78 -2.00 -10.56
CA MET A 1 24.32 -1.74 -10.69
C MET A 1 23.71 -1.92 -9.32
N GLY A 2 22.91 -0.98 -8.83
CA GLY A 2 22.42 -1.03 -7.46
C GLY A 2 21.21 -1.95 -7.34
N ASP A 3 21.02 -2.54 -6.16
CA ASP A 3 19.82 -3.30 -5.84
C ASP A 3 18.57 -2.45 -6.03
N THR A 4 17.47 -3.07 -6.47
CA THR A 4 16.18 -2.39 -6.62
C THR A 4 15.75 -1.79 -5.30
N LYS A 5 15.48 -0.48 -5.31
CA LYS A 5 15.04 0.24 -4.12
C LYS A 5 13.55 -0.01 -3.86
N TRP A 6 13.21 -0.16 -2.61
CA TRP A 6 11.83 -0.23 -2.15
C TRP A 6 11.50 1.03 -1.35
N ILE A 7 10.48 1.76 -1.81
CA ILE A 7 9.98 2.98 -1.18
C ILE A 7 8.56 2.72 -0.68
N SER A 8 8.26 3.06 0.55
CA SER A 8 6.94 2.87 1.15
C SER A 8 6.34 4.17 1.68
N PHE A 9 5.06 4.35 1.41
CA PHE A 9 4.29 5.49 1.91
C PHE A 9 3.19 5.04 2.87
N PHE A 10 2.95 5.79 3.94
CA PHE A 10 1.84 5.57 4.84
C PHE A 10 1.30 6.87 5.44
N SER A 11 0.00 6.91 5.75
CA SER A 11 -0.64 8.05 6.43
C SER A 11 -1.12 7.72 7.84
N GLN A 12 -1.07 6.46 8.26
CA GLN A 12 -1.56 6.02 9.57
C GLN A 12 -0.41 5.62 10.49
N THR A 13 -0.32 4.36 10.89
CA THR A 13 0.66 3.88 11.87
C THR A 13 1.93 3.33 11.24
N GLY A 14 1.90 2.92 9.98
CA GLY A 14 2.99 2.20 9.31
C GLY A 14 3.14 0.73 9.73
N SER A 15 2.24 0.22 10.58
CA SER A 15 2.34 -1.15 11.11
C SER A 15 2.31 -2.24 10.04
N GLU A 16 1.61 -2.02 8.91
CA GLU A 16 1.63 -2.97 7.79
C GLU A 16 3.02 -3.06 7.16
N ILE A 17 3.71 -1.92 6.98
CA ILE A 17 5.09 -1.89 6.47
C ILE A 17 6.03 -2.64 7.42
N ALA A 18 5.87 -2.44 8.72
CA ALA A 18 6.67 -3.13 9.72
C ALA A 18 6.48 -4.65 9.67
N ASP A 19 5.23 -5.13 9.61
CA ASP A 19 4.89 -6.55 9.52
C ASP A 19 5.45 -7.18 8.22
N ILE A 20 5.35 -6.47 7.09
CA ILE A 20 5.91 -6.90 5.80
C ILE A 20 7.44 -7.00 5.91
N SER A 21 8.09 -5.99 6.48
CA SER A 21 9.55 -5.93 6.63
C SER A 21 10.08 -7.10 7.46
N GLU A 22 9.42 -7.43 8.57
CA GLU A 22 9.77 -8.59 9.39
C GLU A 22 9.60 -9.90 8.62
N ALA A 23 8.50 -10.07 7.89
CA ALA A 23 8.23 -11.29 7.13
C ALA A 23 9.15 -11.49 5.93
N LEU A 24 9.67 -10.40 5.36
CA LEU A 24 10.63 -10.43 4.27
C LEU A 24 12.08 -10.54 4.76
N GLY A 25 12.36 -10.13 6.00
CA GLY A 25 13.73 -9.91 6.49
C GLY A 25 14.42 -8.72 5.80
N GLN A 26 13.64 -7.84 5.19
CA GLN A 26 14.11 -6.67 4.44
C GLN A 26 13.15 -5.51 4.66
N ALA A 27 13.68 -4.36 5.00
CA ALA A 27 12.94 -3.13 5.17
C ALA A 27 12.97 -2.25 3.91
N PRO A 28 12.01 -1.31 3.73
CA PRO A 28 12.12 -0.30 2.68
C PRO A 28 13.40 0.53 2.83
N ASP A 29 13.99 0.93 1.70
CA ASP A 29 15.13 1.85 1.67
C ASP A 29 14.72 3.26 2.06
N VAL A 30 13.47 3.64 1.75
CA VAL A 30 12.88 4.93 2.10
C VAL A 30 11.46 4.72 2.59
N ILE A 31 11.15 5.30 3.74
CA ILE A 31 9.79 5.32 4.29
C ILE A 31 9.33 6.78 4.39
N ILE A 32 8.14 7.04 3.89
CA ILE A 32 7.57 8.39 3.86
C ILE A 32 6.20 8.38 4.52
N THR A 33 5.99 9.31 5.44
CA THR A 33 4.67 9.65 5.96
C THR A 33 4.33 11.09 5.62
N ASN A 34 3.08 11.49 5.81
CA ASN A 34 2.67 12.88 5.68
C ASN A 34 2.30 13.47 7.04
N ASP A 35 2.55 14.77 7.19
CA ASP A 35 2.07 15.50 8.34
C ASP A 35 0.53 15.52 8.36
N ARG A 36 -0.05 15.13 9.48
CA ARG A 36 -1.49 15.09 9.69
C ARG A 36 -1.88 15.88 10.92
N PRO A 37 -3.01 16.61 10.88
CA PRO A 37 -3.47 17.39 12.01
C PRO A 37 -4.00 16.55 13.18
N ASP A 38 -4.21 15.25 13.00
CA ASP A 38 -4.67 14.33 14.04
C ASP A 38 -3.49 13.90 14.94
N HIS A 39 -3.26 14.64 16.00
CA HIS A 39 -2.22 14.39 17.00
C HIS A 39 -2.35 13.06 17.77
N LEU A 40 -3.34 12.23 17.44
CA LEU A 40 -3.62 10.96 18.09
C LEU A 40 -2.98 9.76 17.39
N ARG A 41 -2.28 9.98 16.29
CA ARG A 41 -1.62 8.92 15.54
C ARG A 41 -0.34 8.48 16.24
N THR A 42 -0.28 7.23 16.64
CA THR A 42 0.96 6.59 17.10
C THR A 42 1.60 5.84 15.95
N ILE A 43 2.82 6.21 15.58
CA ILE A 43 3.61 5.47 14.60
C ILE A 43 4.14 4.20 15.26
N ASP A 44 4.17 3.11 14.52
CA ASP A 44 4.70 1.82 14.99
C ASP A 44 6.18 1.99 15.39
N GLU A 45 6.55 1.52 16.57
CA GLU A 45 7.91 1.67 17.11
C GLU A 45 9.00 1.08 16.19
N ARG A 46 8.66 0.08 15.40
CA ARG A 46 9.58 -0.54 14.42
C ARG A 46 9.89 0.43 13.29
N ILE A 47 8.88 1.21 12.85
CA ILE A 47 9.05 2.26 11.85
C ILE A 47 9.84 3.43 12.42
N GLU A 48 9.57 3.83 13.68
CA GLU A 48 10.36 4.88 14.35
C GLU A 48 11.84 4.50 14.47
N LYS A 49 12.14 3.25 14.81
CA LYS A 49 13.52 2.74 14.90
C LYS A 49 14.23 2.68 13.56
N GLN A 50 13.49 2.40 12.49
CA GLN A 50 14.03 2.35 11.13
C GLN A 50 14.28 3.75 10.56
N GLY A 51 13.46 4.74 10.97
CA GLY A 51 13.48 6.10 10.45
C GLY A 51 12.57 6.29 9.24
N TYR A 52 12.04 7.49 9.12
CA TYR A 52 11.14 7.89 8.03
C TYR A 52 11.25 9.39 7.77
N PHE A 53 10.78 9.81 6.59
CA PHE A 53 10.64 11.21 6.23
C PHE A 53 9.19 11.66 6.38
N THR A 54 8.98 12.87 6.86
CA THR A 54 7.64 13.48 6.94
C THR A 54 7.50 14.53 5.86
N TRP A 55 6.55 14.32 4.96
CA TRP A 55 6.14 15.29 3.96
C TRP A 55 5.00 16.19 4.47
N ALA A 56 4.74 17.27 3.76
CA ALA A 56 3.58 18.11 4.02
C ALA A 56 2.28 17.30 4.01
N ASN A 57 1.26 17.78 4.73
CA ASN A 57 -0.04 17.10 4.77
C ASN A 57 -0.63 16.88 3.36
N LYS A 58 -0.41 17.83 2.46
CA LYS A 58 -0.76 17.71 1.03
C LYS A 58 0.52 17.85 0.21
N PRO A 59 1.21 16.74 -0.10
CA PRO A 59 2.42 16.79 -0.90
C PRO A 59 2.12 17.36 -2.29
N SER A 60 3.06 18.11 -2.80
CA SER A 60 3.02 18.63 -4.17
C SER A 60 3.41 17.56 -5.19
N GLU A 61 3.12 17.77 -6.46
CA GLU A 61 3.61 16.90 -7.55
C GLU A 61 5.14 16.86 -7.56
N GLU A 62 5.79 18.00 -7.31
CA GLU A 62 7.25 18.13 -7.29
C GLU A 62 7.91 17.27 -6.19
N ASP A 63 7.26 17.09 -5.03
CA ASP A 63 7.77 16.20 -3.98
C ASP A 63 7.90 14.75 -4.50
N TYR A 64 6.87 14.27 -5.24
CA TYR A 64 6.92 12.94 -5.85
C TYR A 64 7.94 12.85 -6.97
N ILE A 65 8.00 13.85 -7.87
CA ILE A 65 8.93 13.86 -9.00
C ILE A 65 10.36 13.80 -8.48
N SER A 66 10.73 14.68 -7.56
CA SER A 66 12.09 14.73 -6.99
C SER A 66 12.52 13.40 -6.36
N LEU A 67 11.60 12.74 -5.65
CA LEU A 67 11.87 11.42 -5.08
C LEU A 67 12.10 10.37 -6.16
N LEU A 68 11.24 10.32 -7.17
CA LEU A 68 11.29 9.30 -8.22
C LEU A 68 12.45 9.51 -9.19
N GLU A 69 12.88 10.75 -9.40
CA GLU A 69 14.12 11.05 -10.14
C GLU A 69 15.37 10.59 -9.38
N ALA A 70 15.35 10.68 -8.05
CA ALA A 70 16.44 10.16 -7.22
C ALA A 70 16.46 8.61 -7.19
N TYR A 71 15.32 7.96 -7.45
CA TYR A 71 15.14 6.50 -7.41
C TYR A 71 14.32 6.01 -8.61
N PRO A 72 14.83 6.12 -9.85
CA PRO A 72 14.04 5.91 -11.07
C PRO A 72 13.49 4.48 -11.25
N ASP A 73 14.16 3.48 -10.69
CA ASP A 73 13.78 2.06 -10.78
C ASP A 73 13.16 1.53 -9.48
N ALA A 74 12.77 2.39 -8.56
CA ALA A 74 12.21 1.97 -7.29
C ALA A 74 10.84 1.32 -7.45
N ILE A 75 10.58 0.32 -6.60
CA ILE A 75 9.24 -0.18 -6.34
C ILE A 75 8.63 0.72 -5.26
N VAL A 76 7.53 1.37 -5.58
CA VAL A 76 6.82 2.25 -4.65
C VAL A 76 5.54 1.58 -4.18
N THR A 77 5.35 1.51 -2.86
CA THR A 77 4.18 0.86 -2.24
C THR A 77 3.43 1.83 -1.32
N LEU A 78 2.10 1.80 -1.42
CA LEU A 78 1.22 2.63 -0.61
C LEU A 78 0.49 1.76 0.42
N HIS A 79 0.64 2.10 1.70
CA HIS A 79 0.09 1.36 2.84
C HIS A 79 -0.83 2.27 3.65
N GLY A 80 -2.08 2.38 3.21
CA GLY A 80 -3.02 3.35 3.78
C GLY A 80 -2.56 4.79 3.57
N TRP A 81 -1.98 5.09 2.41
CA TRP A 81 -1.64 6.44 1.99
C TRP A 81 -2.91 7.20 1.60
N LEU A 82 -3.29 8.17 2.42
CA LEU A 82 -4.56 8.88 2.29
C LEU A 82 -4.44 10.14 1.41
N ARG A 83 -3.59 10.09 0.40
CA ARG A 83 -3.38 11.19 -0.57
C ARG A 83 -3.48 10.65 -1.98
N ILE A 84 -4.00 11.48 -2.86
CA ILE A 84 -4.03 11.16 -4.29
C ILE A 84 -2.63 11.40 -4.85
N VAL A 85 -2.11 10.40 -5.54
CA VAL A 85 -0.86 10.54 -6.30
C VAL A 85 -1.19 11.31 -7.58
N PRO A 86 -0.43 12.35 -7.95
CA PRO A 86 -0.70 13.13 -9.15
C PRO A 86 -0.71 12.27 -10.43
N PRO A 87 -1.59 12.54 -11.40
CA PRO A 87 -1.69 11.77 -12.64
C PRO A 87 -0.36 11.61 -13.38
N TYR A 88 0.38 12.69 -13.50
CA TYR A 88 1.70 12.70 -14.15
C TYR A 88 2.67 11.68 -13.51
N VAL A 89 2.62 11.56 -12.19
CA VAL A 89 3.46 10.61 -11.41
C VAL A 89 3.01 9.17 -11.66
N CYS A 90 1.69 8.92 -11.63
CA CYS A 90 1.13 7.58 -11.88
C CYS A 90 1.53 7.02 -13.26
N GLU A 91 1.60 7.88 -14.27
CA GLU A 91 1.91 7.48 -15.65
C GLU A 91 3.38 7.12 -15.87
N ARG A 92 4.27 7.58 -15.00
CA ARG A 92 5.74 7.46 -15.15
C ARG A 92 6.41 6.55 -14.15
N SER A 93 5.67 6.07 -13.16
CA SER A 93 6.25 5.35 -12.04
C SER A 93 5.47 4.09 -11.69
N LYS A 94 6.16 3.06 -11.27
CA LYS A 94 5.55 1.82 -10.79
C LYS A 94 5.15 1.97 -9.33
N ILE A 95 3.92 2.38 -9.10
CA ILE A 95 3.34 2.57 -7.77
C ILE A 95 2.23 1.54 -7.56
N TYR A 96 2.22 0.91 -6.42
CA TYR A 96 1.29 -0.14 -6.05
C TYR A 96 0.54 0.21 -4.78
N ASN A 97 -0.74 -0.13 -4.73
CA ASN A 97 -1.61 0.13 -3.58
C ASN A 97 -2.36 -1.12 -3.15
N GLY A 98 -2.40 -1.36 -1.85
CA GLY A 98 -3.30 -2.35 -1.24
C GLY A 98 -4.63 -1.69 -0.88
N HIS A 99 -5.73 -2.19 -1.45
CA HIS A 99 -7.07 -1.68 -1.16
C HIS A 99 -7.90 -2.74 -0.44
N PRO A 100 -8.40 -2.45 0.78
CA PRO A 100 -9.11 -3.43 1.60
C PRO A 100 -10.61 -3.54 1.22
N GLY A 101 -10.88 -3.65 -0.08
CA GLY A 101 -12.20 -3.81 -0.67
C GLY A 101 -12.14 -4.70 -1.91
N LEU A 102 -13.12 -5.58 -2.07
CA LEU A 102 -13.25 -6.48 -3.22
C LEU A 102 -13.87 -5.73 -4.41
N ILE A 103 -13.15 -4.72 -4.93
CA ILE A 103 -13.61 -3.81 -5.99
C ILE A 103 -13.82 -4.50 -7.33
N THR A 104 -13.22 -5.67 -7.54
CA THR A 104 -13.42 -6.52 -8.72
C THR A 104 -14.84 -7.09 -8.78
N LYS A 105 -15.45 -7.33 -7.62
CA LYS A 105 -16.82 -7.82 -7.51
C LYS A 105 -17.81 -6.70 -7.17
N TYR A 106 -17.39 -5.72 -6.38
CA TYR A 106 -18.21 -4.66 -5.83
C TYR A 106 -17.58 -3.29 -6.11
N PRO A 107 -17.79 -2.71 -7.30
CA PRO A 107 -17.16 -1.44 -7.70
C PRO A 107 -17.45 -0.26 -6.77
N GLU A 108 -18.58 -0.32 -6.03
CA GLU A 108 -18.96 0.68 -5.03
C GLU A 108 -18.02 0.73 -3.82
N LEU A 109 -17.15 -0.26 -3.66
CA LEU A 109 -16.15 -0.30 -2.59
C LEU A 109 -14.88 0.50 -2.90
N LYS A 110 -14.76 1.12 -4.08
CA LYS A 110 -13.68 2.06 -4.35
C LYS A 110 -13.71 3.25 -3.39
N GLY A 111 -12.53 3.77 -3.07
CA GLY A 111 -12.37 4.93 -2.19
C GLY A 111 -12.39 4.57 -0.70
N LYS A 112 -12.99 5.45 0.12
CA LYS A 112 -12.89 5.39 1.58
C LYS A 112 -13.77 4.30 2.22
N ASP A 113 -13.26 3.75 3.32
CA ASP A 113 -13.96 2.87 4.27
C ASP A 113 -14.64 1.66 3.61
N PRO A 114 -13.97 0.95 2.68
CA PRO A 114 -14.57 -0.16 1.94
C PRO A 114 -14.97 -1.33 2.85
N GLN A 115 -14.23 -1.59 3.94
CA GLN A 115 -14.52 -2.66 4.89
C GLN A 115 -15.86 -2.43 5.59
N GLU A 116 -16.07 -1.21 6.11
CA GLU A 116 -17.31 -0.84 6.77
C GLU A 116 -18.49 -0.82 5.82
N LYS A 117 -18.28 -0.34 4.58
CA LYS A 117 -19.32 -0.36 3.53
C LYS A 117 -19.74 -1.78 3.21
N ALA A 118 -18.78 -2.67 2.95
CA ALA A 118 -19.05 -4.06 2.64
C ALA A 118 -19.78 -4.77 3.79
N PHE A 119 -19.37 -4.50 5.04
CA PHE A 119 -20.02 -5.05 6.22
C PHE A 119 -21.46 -4.56 6.39
N LYS A 120 -21.71 -3.24 6.23
CA LYS A 120 -23.05 -2.64 6.27
C LYS A 120 -23.97 -3.16 5.17
N LEU A 121 -23.41 -3.42 3.99
CA LEU A 121 -24.13 -4.00 2.84
C LEU A 121 -24.30 -5.52 2.95
N GLN A 122 -23.77 -6.14 4.02
CA GLN A 122 -23.85 -7.57 4.28
C GLN A 122 -23.34 -8.44 3.12
N HIS A 123 -22.23 -8.02 2.50
CA HIS A 123 -21.61 -8.79 1.44
C HIS A 123 -21.14 -10.14 2.01
N GLU A 124 -21.63 -11.26 1.47
CA GLU A 124 -21.23 -12.61 1.90
C GLU A 124 -19.78 -12.95 1.61
N VAL A 125 -19.24 -12.37 0.55
CA VAL A 125 -17.84 -12.51 0.17
C VAL A 125 -17.18 -11.15 0.25
N MET A 126 -16.17 -11.05 1.09
CA MET A 126 -15.35 -9.87 1.23
C MET A 126 -13.91 -10.15 0.78
N GLY A 127 -13.11 -9.13 0.61
CA GLY A 127 -11.72 -9.32 0.19
C GLY A 127 -10.99 -8.01 0.02
N CYS A 128 -9.77 -8.12 -0.45
CA CYS A 128 -8.87 -7.02 -0.74
C CYS A 128 -8.14 -7.27 -2.06
N VAL A 129 -7.62 -6.21 -2.64
CA VAL A 129 -6.86 -6.25 -3.88
C VAL A 129 -5.53 -5.53 -3.72
N LEU A 130 -4.54 -5.97 -4.50
CA LEU A 130 -3.32 -5.25 -4.78
C LEU A 130 -3.37 -4.79 -6.24
N HIS A 131 -3.18 -3.52 -6.49
CA HIS A 131 -3.31 -2.95 -7.83
C HIS A 131 -2.22 -1.91 -8.13
N GLU A 132 -1.98 -1.67 -9.40
CA GLU A 132 -1.19 -0.52 -9.85
C GLU A 132 -1.96 0.76 -9.58
N VAL A 133 -1.26 1.82 -9.20
CA VAL A 133 -1.87 3.13 -9.01
C VAL A 133 -2.00 3.81 -10.39
N SER A 134 -3.18 4.32 -10.66
CA SER A 134 -3.52 5.06 -11.87
C SER A 134 -4.14 6.42 -11.52
N PRO A 135 -4.33 7.35 -12.47
CA PRO A 135 -4.96 8.63 -12.20
C PRO A 135 -6.35 8.55 -11.57
N GLY A 136 -7.10 7.49 -11.84
CA GLY A 136 -8.41 7.25 -11.20
C GLY A 136 -8.26 6.56 -9.83
N VAL A 137 -9.20 6.84 -8.93
CA VAL A 137 -9.19 6.24 -7.57
C VAL A 137 -9.52 4.75 -7.65
N ASP A 138 -8.56 3.90 -7.24
CA ASP A 138 -8.66 2.44 -7.26
C ASP A 138 -9.07 1.87 -8.63
N GLU A 139 -8.59 2.47 -9.73
CA GLU A 139 -8.91 2.10 -11.10
C GLU A 139 -7.75 1.42 -11.86
N GLY A 140 -6.60 1.31 -11.22
CA GLY A 140 -5.44 0.69 -11.80
C GLY A 140 -5.60 -0.82 -11.99
N LYS A 141 -4.69 -1.40 -12.76
CA LYS A 141 -4.67 -2.83 -13.05
C LYS A 141 -4.56 -3.65 -11.76
N ILE A 142 -5.48 -4.57 -11.56
CA ILE A 142 -5.44 -5.53 -10.45
C ILE A 142 -4.33 -6.55 -10.70
N LEU A 143 -3.45 -6.73 -9.73
CA LEU A 143 -2.34 -7.68 -9.77
C LEU A 143 -2.64 -8.92 -8.94
N MET A 144 -3.26 -8.73 -7.79
CA MET A 144 -3.62 -9.82 -6.88
C MET A 144 -4.95 -9.51 -6.18
N GLU A 145 -5.62 -10.57 -5.78
CA GLU A 145 -6.89 -10.51 -5.08
C GLU A 145 -6.97 -11.65 -4.06
N GLU A 146 -7.45 -11.35 -2.86
CA GLU A 146 -7.76 -12.32 -1.82
C GLU A 146 -9.20 -12.16 -1.37
N ARG A 147 -9.89 -13.29 -1.15
CA ARG A 147 -11.31 -13.35 -0.76
C ARG A 147 -11.52 -14.21 0.47
N PHE A 148 -12.58 -13.94 1.21
CA PHE A 148 -13.07 -14.82 2.27
C PHE A 148 -14.58 -14.72 2.40
N ASN A 149 -15.19 -15.75 2.99
CA ASN A 149 -16.60 -15.73 3.36
C ASN A 149 -16.76 -14.99 4.69
N SER A 150 -17.59 -13.96 4.72
CA SER A 150 -17.81 -13.10 5.88
C SER A 150 -19.01 -13.52 6.74
N HIS A 151 -19.70 -14.61 6.40
CA HIS A 151 -20.87 -15.07 7.14
C HIS A 151 -20.53 -15.35 8.61
N GLY A 152 -21.25 -14.72 9.53
CA GLY A 152 -21.02 -14.87 10.96
C GLY A 152 -19.77 -14.17 11.52
N VAL A 153 -19.05 -13.42 10.70
CA VAL A 153 -17.87 -12.66 11.11
C VAL A 153 -18.30 -11.26 11.55
N ASP A 154 -17.90 -10.83 12.74
CA ASP A 154 -18.13 -9.47 13.21
C ASP A 154 -17.18 -8.46 12.50
N LEU A 155 -17.45 -7.17 12.66
CA LEU A 155 -16.66 -6.12 12.01
C LEU A 155 -15.17 -6.18 12.38
N ASN A 156 -14.84 -6.47 13.64
CA ASN A 156 -13.45 -6.61 14.08
C ASN A 156 -12.77 -7.83 13.43
N GLY A 157 -13.50 -8.92 13.28
CA GLY A 157 -13.05 -10.11 12.56
C GLY A 157 -12.80 -9.81 11.07
N VAL A 158 -13.66 -9.01 10.44
CA VAL A 158 -13.48 -8.54 9.07
C VAL A 158 -12.18 -7.75 8.94
N PHE A 159 -11.93 -6.78 9.81
CA PHE A 159 -10.68 -5.99 9.78
C PHE A 159 -9.44 -6.87 9.95
N ARG A 160 -9.45 -7.80 10.92
CA ARG A 160 -8.33 -8.74 11.12
C ARG A 160 -8.08 -9.60 9.89
N THR A 161 -9.13 -10.20 9.35
CA THR A 161 -9.00 -11.08 8.16
C THR A 161 -8.49 -10.32 6.95
N LEU A 162 -8.99 -9.11 6.70
CA LEU A 162 -8.51 -8.27 5.60
C LEU A 162 -7.04 -7.87 5.78
N ARG A 163 -6.62 -7.56 7.00
CA ARG A 163 -5.21 -7.29 7.32
C ARG A 163 -4.32 -8.48 6.98
N ASP A 164 -4.69 -9.68 7.43
CA ASP A 164 -3.92 -10.90 7.18
C ASP A 164 -3.83 -11.22 5.68
N ARG A 165 -4.92 -11.01 4.94
CA ARG A 165 -4.96 -11.20 3.48
C ARG A 165 -4.13 -10.14 2.74
N SER A 166 -4.20 -8.88 3.16
CA SER A 166 -3.37 -7.79 2.63
C SER A 166 -1.89 -8.11 2.84
N LEU A 167 -1.51 -8.47 4.06
CA LEU A 167 -0.14 -8.83 4.39
C LEU A 167 0.38 -10.00 3.53
N TYR A 168 -0.43 -11.05 3.35
CA TYR A 168 -0.08 -12.17 2.48
C TYR A 168 0.18 -11.74 1.04
N MET A 169 -0.69 -10.91 0.46
CA MET A 169 -0.51 -10.39 -0.91
C MET A 169 0.75 -9.56 -1.05
N TRP A 170 1.01 -8.64 -0.10
CA TRP A 170 2.19 -7.80 -0.11
C TRP A 170 3.49 -8.59 -0.03
N ILE A 171 3.57 -9.56 0.89
CA ILE A 171 4.76 -10.42 1.03
C ILE A 171 5.01 -11.19 -0.25
N LYS A 172 3.97 -11.78 -0.84
CA LYS A 172 4.09 -12.54 -2.09
C LYS A 172 4.51 -11.66 -3.26
N PHE A 173 3.92 -10.48 -3.39
CA PHE A 173 4.26 -9.52 -4.44
C PHE A 173 5.70 -9.03 -4.31
N LEU A 174 6.09 -8.53 -3.14
CA LEU A 174 7.40 -7.94 -2.93
C LEU A 174 8.54 -8.95 -3.02
N ARG A 175 8.34 -10.20 -2.57
CA ARG A 175 9.33 -11.26 -2.80
C ARG A 175 9.66 -11.44 -4.28
N ILE A 176 8.66 -11.39 -5.14
CA ILE A 176 8.87 -11.52 -6.59
C ILE A 176 9.45 -10.23 -7.15
N ALA A 177 8.88 -9.08 -6.82
CA ALA A 177 9.23 -7.80 -7.39
C ALA A 177 10.66 -7.36 -7.04
N LEU A 178 11.11 -7.59 -5.79
CA LEU A 178 12.45 -7.24 -5.33
C LEU A 178 13.52 -8.21 -5.85
N ILE A 179 13.18 -9.49 -6.11
CA ILE A 179 14.13 -10.48 -6.65
C ILE A 179 14.26 -10.38 -8.16
N HIS A 180 13.15 -10.26 -8.90
CA HIS A 180 13.19 -10.31 -10.37
C HIS A 180 13.84 -9.09 -11.01
N GLN A 181 13.80 -7.92 -10.39
CA GLN A 181 14.55 -6.78 -10.93
C GLN A 181 16.07 -6.95 -10.75
N ASN A 182 16.53 -7.68 -9.76
CA ASN A 182 17.95 -8.01 -9.61
C ASN A 182 18.45 -8.93 -10.76
N TYR A 183 17.60 -9.82 -11.28
CA TYR A 183 17.97 -10.70 -12.41
C TYR A 183 18.01 -10.01 -13.78
N TYR A 184 17.23 -8.95 -14.01
CA TYR A 184 17.24 -8.19 -15.26
C TYR A 184 18.33 -7.12 -15.32
N ASN A 185 18.90 -6.74 -14.18
CA ASN A 185 19.98 -5.76 -14.11
C ASN A 185 21.38 -6.41 -14.18
N ASP A 186 21.48 -7.74 -14.06
CA ASP A 186 22.74 -8.50 -14.12
C ASP A 186 23.03 -9.12 -15.52
N ASN A 187 22.20 -8.88 -16.53
CA ASN A 187 22.38 -9.26 -17.93
C ASN A 187 22.31 -8.02 -18.83
#